data_a4f2a9f7cb6f9bcd0f7e14a9d1080232
#
_entry.id   a4f2a9f7cb6f9bcd0f7e14a9d1080232
#
_cell.length_a   1.000
_cell.length_b   1.000
_cell.length_c   1.000
_cell.angle_alpha   90.00
_cell.angle_beta   90.00
_cell.angle_gamma   90.00
#
_symmetry.space_group_name_H-M   'P 1'
#
loop_
_entity.id
_entity.type
_entity.pdbx_description
1 polymer ?
#
loop_
_entity_poly.entity_id
_entity_poly.type
_entity_poly.pdbx_seq_one_letter_code
_entity_poly.pdbx_strand_id
1 'polypeptide(L)'
;MSHGRKISVVGLGYVGLPVAVAFGTHNGQTVAFDINKKRIAQLRSGHDATGEVDEPELAAANLLLTDNAADLALADFHIVTVPTPIDQANLPDLSPLRSASKTVGAVLKAGDIVVYESTVYPGATEDVCVPILEAQSGLKAGVDFTVGYSPERINPGDREHRFTTITKVVSGQTPETLEIVAAVYGSVVTAGIHKAPTIKAAEAAKVIENTQRDLNIALMNELSLIFDRAGIDTSDVLAAAGTKWNFLRFTPGLVGGHCIGVDPYYLTHKAEELGYYPQVILAGRRINDGMGTVVANKVIRAILRKGGVVNPTVTVLGLTFKENVPDIRNTRVIDIIRELEDAGITVQVHDAMADADEVAHEFDGLKLCAFADLKPADAVVMAVSHRDYVSGGWPMVQNMLDDGKGFVADVRAMLPREDRPDGIDLWRL
;
A
#
# COMPACT_ATOMS: atom_id res chain seq x y z
N MET A 1 -31.26 3.24 -12.69
CA MET A 1 -31.44 3.25 -14.17
C MET A 1 -30.20 2.62 -14.77
N SER A 2 -30.36 1.71 -15.74
CA SER A 2 -29.20 1.09 -16.42
C SER A 2 -28.45 2.16 -17.21
N HIS A 3 -27.14 2.28 -17.02
CA HIS A 3 -26.26 3.20 -17.74
C HIS A 3 -25.99 2.74 -19.20
N GLY A 4 -26.43 1.52 -19.57
CA GLY A 4 -26.35 0.95 -20.92
C GLY A 4 -24.94 0.61 -21.41
N ARG A 5 -23.89 0.81 -20.61
CA ARG A 5 -22.49 0.54 -20.96
C ARG A 5 -22.10 -0.91 -20.67
N LYS A 6 -21.25 -1.47 -21.52
CA LYS A 6 -20.59 -2.77 -21.35
C LYS A 6 -19.20 -2.54 -20.77
N ILE A 7 -18.94 -3.14 -19.62
CA ILE A 7 -17.75 -2.84 -18.80
C ILE A 7 -16.64 -3.84 -19.10
N SER A 8 -15.42 -3.35 -19.21
CA SER A 8 -14.21 -4.15 -19.04
C SER A 8 -13.33 -3.59 -17.92
N VAL A 9 -12.64 -4.47 -17.21
CA VAL A 9 -11.64 -4.13 -16.21
C VAL A 9 -10.30 -4.74 -16.62
N VAL A 10 -9.26 -3.92 -16.68
CA VAL A 10 -7.91 -4.26 -17.14
C VAL A 10 -6.93 -4.22 -15.97
N GLY A 11 -6.43 -5.39 -15.59
CA GLY A 11 -5.65 -5.63 -14.39
C GLY A 11 -6.53 -6.15 -13.25
N LEU A 12 -6.31 -7.38 -12.78
CA LEU A 12 -7.15 -8.06 -11.77
C LEU A 12 -6.37 -8.30 -10.46
N GLY A 13 -5.65 -7.27 -10.02
CA GLY A 13 -5.01 -7.24 -8.71
C GLY A 13 -5.97 -6.85 -7.59
N TYR A 14 -5.43 -6.30 -6.49
CA TYR A 14 -6.16 -5.84 -5.30
C TYR A 14 -7.29 -4.85 -5.60
N VAL A 15 -7.14 -4.04 -6.64
CA VAL A 15 -8.10 -3.03 -7.05
C VAL A 15 -9.07 -3.60 -8.08
N GLY A 16 -8.53 -4.16 -9.16
CA GLY A 16 -9.34 -4.48 -10.32
C GLY A 16 -10.29 -5.65 -10.14
N LEU A 17 -9.93 -6.66 -9.34
CA LEU A 17 -10.83 -7.78 -9.09
C LEU A 17 -12.08 -7.37 -8.32
N PRO A 18 -12.01 -6.65 -7.18
CA PRO A 18 -13.20 -6.12 -6.51
C PRO A 18 -14.08 -5.24 -7.41
N VAL A 19 -13.46 -4.40 -8.27
CA VAL A 19 -14.18 -3.58 -9.24
C VAL A 19 -14.91 -4.46 -10.26
N ALA A 20 -14.23 -5.45 -10.84
CA ALA A 20 -14.83 -6.36 -11.83
C ALA A 20 -16.00 -7.16 -11.22
N VAL A 21 -15.84 -7.67 -10.00
CA VAL A 21 -16.87 -8.40 -9.27
C VAL A 21 -18.09 -7.52 -8.99
N ALA A 22 -17.89 -6.29 -8.54
CA ALA A 22 -18.99 -5.35 -8.28
C ALA A 22 -19.81 -5.08 -9.56
N PHE A 23 -19.16 -4.81 -10.68
CA PHE A 23 -19.86 -4.62 -11.95
C PHE A 23 -20.48 -5.92 -12.48
N GLY A 24 -19.78 -7.05 -12.41
CA GLY A 24 -20.29 -8.36 -12.86
C GLY A 24 -21.51 -8.85 -12.07
N THR A 25 -21.63 -8.43 -10.80
CA THR A 25 -22.79 -8.77 -9.96
C THR A 25 -24.02 -7.91 -10.28
N HIS A 26 -23.83 -6.62 -10.58
CA HIS A 26 -24.93 -5.66 -10.67
C HIS A 26 -25.30 -5.26 -12.11
N ASN A 27 -24.38 -5.32 -13.07
CA ASN A 27 -24.55 -4.70 -14.39
C ASN A 27 -24.49 -5.68 -15.59
N GLY A 28 -24.49 -6.98 -15.32
CA GLY A 28 -24.38 -8.01 -16.35
C GLY A 28 -22.94 -8.45 -16.60
N GLN A 29 -22.66 -9.06 -17.75
CA GLN A 29 -21.34 -9.61 -18.02
C GLN A 29 -20.29 -8.50 -18.09
N THR A 30 -19.24 -8.63 -17.25
CA THR A 30 -18.06 -7.77 -17.25
C THR A 30 -16.86 -8.54 -17.81
N VAL A 31 -16.14 -7.93 -18.74
CA VAL A 31 -14.89 -8.49 -19.28
C VAL A 31 -13.77 -8.20 -18.26
N ALA A 32 -13.24 -9.24 -17.66
CA ALA A 32 -12.19 -9.14 -16.62
C ALA A 32 -10.87 -9.67 -17.20
N PHE A 33 -10.01 -8.74 -17.60
CA PHE A 33 -8.76 -9.02 -18.31
C PHE A 33 -7.54 -8.86 -17.42
N ASP A 34 -6.65 -9.85 -17.47
CA ASP A 34 -5.30 -9.74 -16.91
C ASP A 34 -4.28 -10.41 -17.84
N ILE A 35 -3.13 -9.76 -18.02
CA ILE A 35 -2.02 -10.30 -18.84
C ILE A 35 -1.38 -11.54 -18.18
N ASN A 36 -1.53 -11.70 -16.86
CA ASN A 36 -0.97 -12.81 -16.10
C ASN A 36 -1.87 -14.05 -16.21
N LYS A 37 -1.45 -15.00 -17.05
CA LYS A 37 -2.17 -16.27 -17.27
C LYS A 37 -2.37 -17.09 -16.00
N LYS A 38 -1.42 -17.05 -15.04
CA LYS A 38 -1.58 -17.74 -13.75
C LYS A 38 -2.72 -17.13 -12.95
N ARG A 39 -2.80 -15.78 -12.94
CA ARG A 39 -3.89 -15.05 -12.28
C ARG A 39 -5.25 -15.45 -12.86
N ILE A 40 -5.40 -15.46 -14.17
CA ILE A 40 -6.63 -15.87 -14.83
C ILE A 40 -6.99 -17.32 -14.52
N ALA A 41 -6.01 -18.24 -14.51
CA ALA A 41 -6.25 -19.65 -14.16
C ALA A 41 -6.72 -19.82 -12.71
N GLN A 42 -6.11 -19.11 -11.75
CA GLN A 42 -6.53 -19.10 -10.34
C GLN A 42 -7.96 -18.59 -10.20
N LEU A 43 -8.30 -17.45 -10.80
CA LEU A 43 -9.64 -16.88 -10.74
C LEU A 43 -10.70 -17.79 -11.37
N ARG A 44 -10.38 -18.46 -12.49
CA ARG A 44 -11.26 -19.47 -13.11
C ARG A 44 -11.49 -20.68 -12.23
N SER A 45 -10.55 -21.01 -11.35
CA SER A 45 -10.72 -22.08 -10.34
C SER A 45 -11.49 -21.63 -9.09
N GLY A 46 -11.93 -20.37 -9.05
CA GLY A 46 -12.64 -19.79 -7.89
C GLY A 46 -11.73 -19.23 -6.80
N HIS A 47 -10.40 -19.20 -7.01
CA HIS A 47 -9.45 -18.79 -5.98
C HIS A 47 -8.88 -17.39 -6.24
N ASP A 48 -9.00 -16.49 -5.27
CA ASP A 48 -8.37 -15.18 -5.25
C ASP A 48 -7.14 -15.16 -4.33
N ALA A 49 -5.94 -15.20 -4.91
CA ALA A 49 -4.69 -15.15 -4.16
C ALA A 49 -4.45 -13.80 -3.45
N THR A 50 -5.18 -12.73 -3.79
CA THR A 50 -5.08 -11.43 -3.11
C THR A 50 -5.92 -11.37 -1.83
N GLY A 51 -6.88 -12.30 -1.66
CA GLY A 51 -7.76 -12.35 -0.51
C GLY A 51 -8.79 -11.21 -0.40
N GLU A 52 -8.96 -10.43 -1.46
CA GLU A 52 -9.89 -9.28 -1.49
C GLU A 52 -11.33 -9.70 -1.82
N VAL A 53 -11.51 -10.81 -2.54
CA VAL A 53 -12.81 -11.33 -2.95
C VAL A 53 -12.95 -12.76 -2.49
N ASP A 54 -14.03 -13.04 -1.75
CA ASP A 54 -14.35 -14.39 -1.29
C ASP A 54 -14.88 -15.28 -2.45
N GLU A 55 -14.64 -16.60 -2.37
CA GLU A 55 -15.09 -17.56 -3.42
C GLU A 55 -16.57 -17.44 -3.80
N PRO A 56 -17.52 -17.28 -2.85
CA PRO A 56 -18.93 -17.09 -3.19
C PRO A 56 -19.19 -15.79 -3.95
N GLU A 57 -18.51 -14.70 -3.61
CA GLU A 57 -18.64 -13.41 -4.31
C GLU A 57 -18.11 -13.51 -5.74
N LEU A 58 -16.95 -14.19 -5.92
CA LEU A 58 -16.37 -14.43 -7.24
C LEU A 58 -17.26 -15.31 -8.11
N ALA A 59 -17.84 -16.38 -7.54
CA ALA A 59 -18.72 -17.30 -8.24
C ALA A 59 -20.07 -16.66 -8.63
N ALA A 60 -20.57 -15.70 -7.85
CA ALA A 60 -21.82 -15.00 -8.13
C ALA A 60 -21.68 -13.92 -9.21
N ALA A 61 -20.46 -13.45 -9.48
CA ALA A 61 -20.22 -12.39 -10.44
C ALA A 61 -20.19 -12.94 -11.88
N ASN A 62 -20.91 -12.27 -12.78
CA ASN A 62 -20.90 -12.62 -14.21
C ASN A 62 -19.66 -12.04 -14.89
N LEU A 63 -18.54 -12.77 -14.83
CA LEU A 63 -17.25 -12.36 -15.35
C LEU A 63 -16.84 -13.18 -16.57
N LEU A 64 -16.41 -12.52 -17.63
CA LEU A 64 -15.59 -13.12 -18.67
C LEU A 64 -14.11 -12.95 -18.28
N LEU A 65 -13.57 -13.91 -17.54
CA LEU A 65 -12.16 -13.95 -17.15
C LEU A 65 -11.30 -14.31 -18.35
N THR A 66 -10.42 -13.42 -18.79
CA THR A 66 -9.64 -13.62 -20.03
C THR A 66 -8.23 -13.02 -19.95
N ASP A 67 -7.30 -13.67 -20.63
CA ASP A 67 -5.96 -13.18 -20.95
C ASP A 67 -5.81 -12.82 -22.46
N ASN A 68 -6.91 -12.88 -23.21
CA ASN A 68 -6.96 -12.49 -24.61
C ASN A 68 -7.44 -11.03 -24.73
N ALA A 69 -6.54 -10.13 -25.13
CA ALA A 69 -6.84 -8.71 -25.29
C ALA A 69 -7.96 -8.41 -26.30
N ALA A 70 -8.19 -9.28 -27.27
CA ALA A 70 -9.26 -9.09 -28.25
C ALA A 70 -10.67 -9.10 -27.61
N ASP A 71 -10.84 -9.77 -26.47
CA ASP A 71 -12.12 -9.84 -25.78
C ASP A 71 -12.54 -8.48 -25.19
N LEU A 72 -11.60 -7.57 -24.98
CA LEU A 72 -11.89 -6.19 -24.56
C LEU A 72 -12.78 -5.44 -25.57
N ALA A 73 -12.76 -5.82 -26.84
CA ALA A 73 -13.64 -5.25 -27.89
C ALA A 73 -15.13 -5.49 -27.62
N LEU A 74 -15.50 -6.40 -26.71
CA LEU A 74 -16.88 -6.66 -26.30
C LEU A 74 -17.44 -5.56 -25.40
N ALA A 75 -16.56 -4.73 -24.81
CA ALA A 75 -16.91 -3.61 -23.96
C ALA A 75 -16.87 -2.26 -24.72
N ASP A 76 -17.45 -1.23 -24.10
CA ASP A 76 -17.43 0.17 -24.56
C ASP A 76 -17.08 1.16 -23.42
N PHE A 77 -16.80 0.61 -22.24
CA PHE A 77 -16.35 1.35 -21.07
C PHE A 77 -15.22 0.55 -20.40
N HIS A 78 -14.00 1.05 -20.51
CA HIS A 78 -12.81 0.35 -20.09
C HIS A 78 -12.25 0.97 -18.80
N ILE A 79 -12.12 0.18 -17.74
CA ILE A 79 -11.55 0.58 -16.46
C ILE A 79 -10.15 0.00 -16.36
N VAL A 80 -9.13 0.84 -16.19
CA VAL A 80 -7.72 0.45 -16.12
C VAL A 80 -7.25 0.56 -14.67
N THR A 81 -6.85 -0.58 -14.07
CA THR A 81 -6.50 -0.73 -12.65
C THR A 81 -5.14 -1.39 -12.44
N VAL A 82 -4.22 -1.19 -13.39
CA VAL A 82 -2.87 -1.75 -13.32
C VAL A 82 -2.00 -1.05 -12.27
N PRO A 83 -0.99 -1.75 -11.71
CA PRO A 83 -0.10 -1.16 -10.71
C PRO A 83 0.75 -0.03 -11.30
N THR A 84 1.13 0.90 -10.44
CA THR A 84 2.01 2.03 -10.74
C THR A 84 3.09 2.13 -9.66
N PRO A 85 4.15 1.30 -9.74
CA PRO A 85 5.23 1.30 -8.77
C PRO A 85 6.17 2.49 -8.97
N ILE A 86 7.16 2.61 -8.11
CA ILE A 86 8.35 3.45 -8.29
C ILE A 86 9.57 2.57 -8.59
N ASP A 87 10.54 3.13 -9.29
CA ASP A 87 11.83 2.49 -9.52
C ASP A 87 12.80 2.66 -8.31
N GLN A 88 14.01 2.14 -8.45
CA GLN A 88 15.05 2.25 -7.42
C GLN A 88 15.50 3.69 -7.11
N ALA A 89 15.24 4.62 -8.03
CA ALA A 89 15.51 6.05 -7.86
C ALA A 89 14.29 6.81 -7.30
N ASN A 90 13.25 6.10 -6.85
CA ASN A 90 11.97 6.65 -6.39
C ASN A 90 11.22 7.45 -7.48
N LEU A 91 11.46 7.14 -8.75
CA LEU A 91 10.73 7.76 -9.87
C LEU A 91 9.51 6.91 -10.26
N PRO A 92 8.39 7.52 -10.68
CA PRO A 92 7.20 6.80 -11.13
C PRO A 92 7.50 5.86 -12.30
N ASP A 93 7.24 4.56 -12.15
CA ASP A 93 7.26 3.62 -13.26
C ASP A 93 5.84 3.46 -13.86
N LEU A 94 5.64 4.13 -14.99
CA LEU A 94 4.40 4.08 -15.74
C LEU A 94 4.37 2.97 -16.80
N SER A 95 5.34 2.05 -16.82
CA SER A 95 5.43 0.97 -17.83
C SER A 95 4.17 0.10 -17.87
N PRO A 96 3.59 -0.34 -16.72
CA PRO A 96 2.34 -1.11 -16.77
C PRO A 96 1.17 -0.29 -17.33
N LEU A 97 1.08 0.98 -16.97
CA LEU A 97 0.04 1.89 -17.43
C LEU A 97 0.13 2.14 -18.94
N ARG A 98 1.34 2.37 -19.44
CA ARG A 98 1.62 2.49 -20.89
C ARG A 98 1.27 1.22 -21.64
N SER A 99 1.58 0.04 -21.09
CA SER A 99 1.25 -1.25 -21.67
C SER A 99 -0.27 -1.47 -21.72
N ALA A 100 -0.98 -1.20 -20.62
CA ALA A 100 -2.44 -1.30 -20.58
C ALA A 100 -3.11 -0.34 -21.56
N SER A 101 -2.62 0.91 -21.66
CA SER A 101 -3.12 1.89 -22.63
C SER A 101 -2.92 1.42 -24.09
N LYS A 102 -1.80 0.75 -24.41
CA LYS A 102 -1.59 0.13 -25.73
C LYS A 102 -2.59 -1.00 -25.99
N THR A 103 -2.81 -1.85 -24.99
CA THR A 103 -3.73 -2.98 -25.08
C THR A 103 -5.17 -2.52 -25.32
N VAL A 104 -5.64 -1.54 -24.55
CA VAL A 104 -6.98 -0.96 -24.73
C VAL A 104 -7.08 -0.20 -26.05
N GLY A 105 -6.08 0.60 -26.40
CA GLY A 105 -6.05 1.38 -27.64
C GLY A 105 -6.18 0.51 -28.89
N ALA A 106 -5.63 -0.71 -28.87
CA ALA A 106 -5.72 -1.64 -30.03
C ALA A 106 -7.15 -2.14 -30.33
N VAL A 107 -8.06 -2.05 -29.36
CA VAL A 107 -9.47 -2.50 -29.50
C VAL A 107 -10.48 -1.36 -29.40
N LEU A 108 -10.01 -0.14 -29.18
CA LEU A 108 -10.85 1.03 -28.94
C LEU A 108 -11.71 1.39 -30.15
N LYS A 109 -12.97 1.72 -29.92
CA LYS A 109 -13.96 2.09 -30.94
C LYS A 109 -14.51 3.51 -30.69
N ALA A 110 -15.08 4.09 -31.72
CA ALA A 110 -15.80 5.36 -31.57
C ALA A 110 -16.95 5.23 -30.55
N GLY A 111 -17.04 6.20 -29.65
CA GLY A 111 -18.00 6.23 -28.54
C GLY A 111 -17.55 5.53 -27.27
N ASP A 112 -16.40 4.87 -27.27
CA ASP A 112 -15.84 4.24 -26.07
C ASP A 112 -15.34 5.27 -25.05
N ILE A 113 -15.33 4.86 -23.77
CA ILE A 113 -14.78 5.64 -22.66
C ILE A 113 -13.71 4.81 -21.95
N VAL A 114 -12.55 5.40 -21.70
CA VAL A 114 -11.47 4.78 -20.92
C VAL A 114 -11.30 5.53 -19.62
N VAL A 115 -11.48 4.83 -18.49
CA VAL A 115 -11.30 5.39 -17.14
C VAL A 115 -10.10 4.76 -16.47
N TYR A 116 -9.18 5.58 -15.98
CA TYR A 116 -8.02 5.12 -15.23
C TYR A 116 -8.31 5.21 -13.73
N GLU A 117 -7.97 4.13 -13.00
CA GLU A 117 -8.03 4.09 -11.53
C GLU A 117 -6.64 3.98 -10.90
N SER A 118 -5.63 3.63 -11.70
CA SER A 118 -4.24 3.54 -11.22
C SER A 118 -3.79 4.86 -10.62
N THR A 119 -3.04 4.81 -9.52
CA THR A 119 -2.48 6.01 -8.90
C THR A 119 -1.46 6.65 -9.81
N VAL A 120 -1.62 7.94 -10.10
CA VAL A 120 -0.74 8.70 -10.99
C VAL A 120 -0.59 10.14 -10.50
N TYR A 121 0.44 10.85 -10.98
CA TYR A 121 0.56 12.29 -10.76
C TYR A 121 -0.45 13.08 -11.60
N PRO A 122 -0.81 14.30 -11.19
CA PRO A 122 -1.74 15.15 -11.94
C PRO A 122 -1.30 15.40 -13.38
N GLY A 123 -2.16 15.05 -14.33
CA GLY A 123 -1.93 15.16 -15.76
C GLY A 123 -1.51 13.87 -16.47
N ALA A 124 -1.16 12.80 -15.74
CA ALA A 124 -0.67 11.58 -16.35
C ALA A 124 -1.68 10.92 -17.31
N THR A 125 -2.97 10.92 -16.97
CA THR A 125 -4.02 10.41 -17.86
C THR A 125 -4.02 11.14 -19.21
N GLU A 126 -4.00 12.46 -19.18
CA GLU A 126 -4.08 13.30 -20.38
C GLU A 126 -2.74 13.36 -21.12
N ASP A 127 -1.61 13.52 -20.40
CA ASP A 127 -0.30 13.79 -21.00
C ASP A 127 0.42 12.48 -21.43
N VAL A 128 0.10 11.32 -20.82
CA VAL A 128 0.78 10.04 -21.07
C VAL A 128 -0.15 9.02 -21.73
N CYS A 129 -1.35 8.80 -21.14
CA CYS A 129 -2.21 7.71 -21.59
C CYS A 129 -2.96 8.06 -22.89
N VAL A 130 -3.51 9.26 -23.00
CA VAL A 130 -4.26 9.70 -24.19
C VAL A 130 -3.43 9.62 -25.47
N PRO A 131 -2.19 10.12 -25.54
CA PRO A 131 -1.38 9.98 -26.76
C PRO A 131 -1.14 8.51 -27.18
N ILE A 132 -1.06 7.59 -26.23
CA ILE A 132 -0.89 6.16 -26.50
C ILE A 132 -2.19 5.58 -27.05
N LEU A 133 -3.34 5.91 -26.47
CA LEU A 133 -4.65 5.47 -26.96
C LEU A 133 -4.88 5.96 -28.39
N GLU A 134 -4.61 7.23 -28.68
CA GLU A 134 -4.71 7.81 -30.02
C GLU A 134 -3.79 7.12 -31.03
N ALA A 135 -2.53 6.91 -30.66
CA ALA A 135 -1.54 6.26 -31.54
C ALA A 135 -1.89 4.81 -31.88
N GLN A 136 -2.48 4.08 -30.94
CA GLN A 136 -2.84 2.67 -31.14
C GLN A 136 -4.17 2.49 -31.89
N SER A 137 -5.15 3.32 -31.61
CA SER A 137 -6.50 3.22 -32.19
C SER A 137 -6.65 3.95 -33.51
N GLY A 138 -5.83 4.99 -33.76
CA GLY A 138 -6.03 5.94 -34.84
C GLY A 138 -7.21 6.91 -34.61
N LEU A 139 -7.86 6.84 -33.44
CA LEU A 139 -8.99 7.68 -33.04
C LEU A 139 -8.49 8.93 -32.31
N LYS A 140 -9.37 9.94 -32.19
CA LYS A 140 -9.07 11.22 -31.56
C LYS A 140 -9.81 11.37 -30.23
N ALA A 141 -9.08 11.60 -29.14
CA ALA A 141 -9.65 11.85 -27.82
C ALA A 141 -10.47 13.16 -27.81
N GLY A 142 -11.61 13.13 -27.13
CA GLY A 142 -12.56 14.24 -27.08
C GLY A 142 -13.44 14.37 -28.34
N VAL A 143 -13.22 13.55 -29.38
CA VAL A 143 -14.00 13.52 -30.62
C VAL A 143 -14.59 12.12 -30.86
N ASP A 144 -13.71 11.11 -30.97
CA ASP A 144 -14.13 9.75 -31.26
C ASP A 144 -14.29 8.90 -29.99
N PHE A 145 -13.47 9.14 -28.98
CA PHE A 145 -13.56 8.54 -27.66
C PHE A 145 -13.26 9.57 -26.58
N THR A 146 -13.56 9.26 -25.32
CA THR A 146 -13.23 10.14 -24.21
C THR A 146 -12.55 9.36 -23.08
N VAL A 147 -11.90 10.13 -22.18
CA VAL A 147 -11.24 9.54 -21.02
C VAL A 147 -11.81 10.11 -19.71
N GLY A 148 -11.63 9.35 -18.64
CA GLY A 148 -11.93 9.76 -17.27
C GLY A 148 -10.87 9.26 -16.32
N TYR A 149 -10.96 9.71 -15.08
CA TYR A 149 -10.15 9.21 -13.97
C TYR A 149 -11.01 9.07 -12.72
N SER A 150 -10.81 7.97 -12.02
CA SER A 150 -11.53 7.68 -10.78
C SER A 150 -10.57 7.02 -9.78
N PRO A 151 -10.03 7.76 -8.79
CA PRO A 151 -9.04 7.19 -7.88
C PRO A 151 -9.59 6.00 -7.09
N GLU A 152 -8.77 4.95 -6.97
CA GLU A 152 -9.08 3.89 -6.03
C GLU A 152 -8.67 4.31 -4.61
N ARG A 153 -9.56 4.05 -3.66
CA ARG A 153 -9.44 4.48 -2.26
C ARG A 153 -9.62 3.33 -1.26
N ILE A 154 -9.62 2.07 -1.75
CA ILE A 154 -9.68 0.88 -0.92
C ILE A 154 -8.38 0.78 -0.10
N ASN A 155 -8.52 0.37 1.16
CA ASN A 155 -7.41 -0.01 2.00
C ASN A 155 -7.34 -1.54 2.04
N PRO A 156 -6.31 -2.19 1.47
CA PRO A 156 -6.21 -3.64 1.44
C PRO A 156 -6.42 -4.28 2.81
N GLY A 157 -7.26 -5.34 2.85
CA GLY A 157 -7.63 -6.03 4.08
C GLY A 157 -8.71 -5.34 4.92
N ASP A 158 -9.21 -4.16 4.51
CA ASP A 158 -10.31 -3.47 5.19
C ASP A 158 -11.66 -3.98 4.65
N ARG A 159 -12.40 -4.70 5.47
CA ARG A 159 -13.70 -5.28 5.10
C ARG A 159 -14.86 -4.32 5.29
N GLU A 160 -14.67 -3.19 5.95
CA GLU A 160 -15.69 -2.17 6.17
C GLU A 160 -15.70 -1.14 5.05
N HIS A 161 -14.51 -0.64 4.64
CA HIS A 161 -14.34 0.39 3.62
C HIS A 161 -14.01 -0.24 2.26
N ARG A 162 -15.01 -0.91 1.67
CA ARG A 162 -14.89 -1.59 0.37
C ARG A 162 -15.21 -0.64 -0.79
N PHE A 163 -14.90 -1.05 -2.01
CA PHE A 163 -15.18 -0.32 -3.25
C PHE A 163 -16.61 0.25 -3.32
N THR A 164 -17.62 -0.51 -2.90
CA THR A 164 -19.03 -0.12 -2.98
C THR A 164 -19.49 0.77 -1.82
N THR A 165 -18.77 0.78 -0.69
CA THR A 165 -19.19 1.44 0.57
C THR A 165 -18.46 2.74 0.88
N ILE A 166 -17.51 3.16 0.04
CA ILE A 166 -16.81 4.44 0.17
C ILE A 166 -17.23 5.40 -0.95
N THR A 167 -17.32 6.70 -0.65
CA THR A 167 -17.62 7.72 -1.67
C THR A 167 -16.58 7.65 -2.78
N LYS A 168 -17.02 7.41 -4.01
CA LYS A 168 -16.13 7.33 -5.19
C LYS A 168 -15.97 8.71 -5.83
N VAL A 169 -14.73 9.12 -6.02
CA VAL A 169 -14.42 10.33 -6.79
C VAL A 169 -14.39 9.93 -8.27
N VAL A 170 -15.02 10.72 -9.12
CA VAL A 170 -15.03 10.52 -10.57
C VAL A 170 -14.75 11.80 -11.31
N SER A 171 -14.15 11.69 -12.48
CA SER A 171 -13.92 12.80 -13.40
C SER A 171 -14.06 12.37 -14.84
N GLY A 172 -14.23 13.30 -15.73
CA GLY A 172 -14.35 13.06 -17.17
C GLY A 172 -13.72 14.18 -17.98
N GLN A 173 -13.28 13.85 -19.19
CA GLN A 173 -12.67 14.80 -20.12
C GLN A 173 -13.65 15.89 -20.56
N THR A 174 -14.95 15.56 -20.64
CA THR A 174 -16.03 16.51 -20.92
C THR A 174 -17.11 16.41 -19.86
N PRO A 175 -18.01 17.42 -19.71
CA PRO A 175 -19.14 17.33 -18.81
C PRO A 175 -20.03 16.11 -19.08
N GLU A 176 -20.25 15.74 -20.34
CA GLU A 176 -21.05 14.58 -20.75
C GLU A 176 -20.37 13.28 -20.32
N THR A 177 -19.06 13.18 -20.51
CA THR A 177 -18.27 12.05 -20.06
C THR A 177 -18.33 11.91 -18.54
N LEU A 178 -18.20 13.01 -17.79
CA LEU A 178 -18.32 13.01 -16.34
C LEU A 178 -19.67 12.45 -15.86
N GLU A 179 -20.78 12.85 -16.51
CA GLU A 179 -22.11 12.33 -16.17
C GLU A 179 -22.23 10.83 -16.45
N ILE A 180 -21.68 10.34 -17.55
CA ILE A 180 -21.67 8.91 -17.88
C ILE A 180 -20.81 8.14 -16.86
N VAL A 181 -19.61 8.60 -16.58
CA VAL A 181 -18.72 7.99 -15.58
C VAL A 181 -19.41 7.94 -14.22
N ALA A 182 -20.03 9.07 -13.80
CA ALA A 182 -20.78 9.12 -12.54
C ALA A 182 -21.96 8.14 -12.49
N ALA A 183 -22.70 7.98 -13.60
CA ALA A 183 -23.79 7.02 -13.69
C ALA A 183 -23.30 5.56 -13.65
N VAL A 184 -22.19 5.25 -14.32
CA VAL A 184 -21.58 3.91 -14.31
C VAL A 184 -21.15 3.53 -12.89
N TYR A 185 -20.33 4.34 -12.24
CA TYR A 185 -19.88 4.05 -10.86
C TYR A 185 -21.04 4.10 -9.85
N GLY A 186 -21.98 5.02 -10.01
CA GLY A 186 -23.17 5.12 -9.16
C GLY A 186 -24.11 3.93 -9.25
N SER A 187 -23.95 3.04 -10.24
CA SER A 187 -24.73 1.81 -10.35
C SER A 187 -24.28 0.73 -9.35
N VAL A 188 -23.04 0.83 -8.84
CA VAL A 188 -22.44 -0.16 -7.93
C VAL A 188 -21.99 0.45 -6.60
N VAL A 189 -21.70 1.75 -6.55
CA VAL A 189 -21.27 2.46 -5.32
C VAL A 189 -22.49 3.01 -4.59
N THR A 190 -22.68 2.57 -3.35
CA THR A 190 -23.82 2.97 -2.51
C THR A 190 -23.56 4.19 -1.64
N ALA A 191 -22.28 4.50 -1.35
CA ALA A 191 -21.86 5.61 -0.49
C ALA A 191 -21.91 7.00 -1.17
N GLY A 192 -22.21 7.03 -2.48
CA GLY A 192 -22.32 8.27 -3.25
C GLY A 192 -21.10 8.54 -4.15
N ILE A 193 -21.30 9.50 -5.06
CA ILE A 193 -20.32 9.89 -6.08
C ILE A 193 -19.96 11.36 -5.88
N HIS A 194 -18.65 11.64 -5.80
CA HIS A 194 -18.12 12.99 -5.87
C HIS A 194 -17.59 13.27 -7.28
N LYS A 195 -18.16 14.24 -7.96
CA LYS A 195 -17.76 14.67 -9.30
C LYS A 195 -16.64 15.71 -9.19
N ALA A 196 -15.42 15.33 -9.51
CA ALA A 196 -14.30 16.27 -9.57
C ALA A 196 -14.38 17.12 -10.85
N PRO A 197 -14.00 18.40 -10.79
CA PRO A 197 -14.19 19.33 -11.92
C PRO A 197 -13.27 19.01 -13.11
N THR A 198 -12.14 18.35 -12.89
CA THR A 198 -11.17 17.95 -13.92
C THR A 198 -10.52 16.61 -13.56
N ILE A 199 -9.97 15.93 -14.57
CA ILE A 199 -9.15 14.73 -14.39
C ILE A 199 -7.96 15.04 -13.47
N LYS A 200 -7.23 16.11 -13.72
CA LYS A 200 -6.08 16.55 -12.89
C LYS A 200 -6.44 16.77 -11.43
N ALA A 201 -7.64 17.30 -11.15
CA ALA A 201 -8.10 17.47 -9.77
C ALA A 201 -8.38 16.14 -9.07
N ALA A 202 -8.93 15.15 -9.77
CA ALA A 202 -9.17 13.83 -9.24
C ALA A 202 -7.86 13.03 -9.01
N GLU A 203 -6.91 13.14 -9.95
CA GLU A 203 -5.55 12.59 -9.80
C GLU A 203 -4.82 13.20 -8.59
N ALA A 204 -4.87 14.56 -8.48
CA ALA A 204 -4.28 15.25 -7.33
C ALA A 204 -4.91 14.83 -6.00
N ALA A 205 -6.23 14.67 -5.94
CA ALA A 205 -6.92 14.24 -4.72
C ALA A 205 -6.40 12.91 -4.20
N LYS A 206 -6.18 11.92 -5.09
CA LYS A 206 -5.63 10.62 -4.71
C LYS A 206 -4.24 10.74 -4.08
N VAL A 207 -3.35 11.45 -4.73
CA VAL A 207 -1.95 11.56 -4.29
C VAL A 207 -1.84 12.30 -2.96
N ILE A 208 -2.63 13.37 -2.75
CA ILE A 208 -2.56 14.14 -1.50
C ILE A 208 -3.15 13.40 -0.29
N GLU A 209 -4.09 12.47 -0.46
CA GLU A 209 -4.62 11.66 0.64
C GLU A 209 -3.51 10.87 1.34
N ASN A 210 -2.65 10.22 0.56
CA ASN A 210 -1.53 9.46 1.10
C ASN A 210 -0.34 10.34 1.49
N THR A 211 -0.06 11.42 0.74
CA THR A 211 0.97 12.38 1.10
C THR A 211 0.68 13.06 2.44
N GLN A 212 -0.58 13.43 2.69
CA GLN A 212 -1.01 14.03 3.96
C GLN A 212 -0.80 13.04 5.13
N ARG A 213 -1.13 11.77 4.92
CA ARG A 213 -0.93 10.72 5.93
C ARG A 213 0.56 10.49 6.20
N ASP A 214 1.36 10.39 5.17
CA ASP A 214 2.82 10.25 5.24
C ASP A 214 3.48 11.37 6.04
N LEU A 215 3.11 12.62 5.76
CA LEU A 215 3.63 13.80 6.44
C LEU A 215 3.22 13.85 7.92
N ASN A 216 2.00 13.44 8.26
CA ASN A 216 1.58 13.38 9.65
C ASN A 216 2.34 12.30 10.42
N ILE A 217 2.63 11.15 9.80
CA ILE A 217 3.46 10.12 10.43
C ILE A 217 4.91 10.62 10.56
N ALA A 218 5.45 11.32 9.55
CA ALA A 218 6.78 11.90 9.60
C ALA A 218 6.92 12.89 10.77
N LEU A 219 5.89 13.72 11.00
CA LEU A 219 5.86 14.62 12.16
C LEU A 219 5.90 13.82 13.46
N MET A 220 5.11 12.75 13.61
CA MET A 220 5.13 11.92 14.81
C MET A 220 6.49 11.22 14.98
N ASN A 221 7.10 10.76 13.90
CA ASN A 221 8.43 10.17 13.91
C ASN A 221 9.48 11.20 14.39
N GLU A 222 9.48 12.40 13.85
CA GLU A 222 10.41 13.46 14.29
C GLU A 222 10.19 13.83 15.77
N LEU A 223 8.93 13.94 16.21
CA LEU A 223 8.61 14.20 17.62
C LEU A 223 9.11 13.07 18.52
N SER A 224 8.99 11.81 18.12
CA SER A 224 9.52 10.67 18.89
C SER A 224 11.03 10.74 19.05
N LEU A 225 11.77 11.19 18.03
CA LEU A 225 13.21 11.39 18.10
C LEU A 225 13.61 12.55 19.03
N ILE A 226 12.79 13.58 19.09
CA ILE A 226 12.99 14.71 20.01
C ILE A 226 12.72 14.28 21.45
N PHE A 227 11.59 13.59 21.69
CA PHE A 227 11.19 13.14 23.02
C PHE A 227 12.11 12.07 23.59
N ASP A 228 12.60 11.15 22.74
CA ASP A 228 13.64 10.19 23.15
C ASP A 228 14.91 10.88 23.68
N ARG A 229 15.36 11.96 23.04
CA ARG A 229 16.50 12.75 23.51
C ARG A 229 16.19 13.52 24.79
N ALA A 230 14.92 13.90 24.99
CA ALA A 230 14.46 14.60 26.19
C ALA A 230 14.14 13.65 27.37
N GLY A 231 14.19 12.33 27.14
CA GLY A 231 13.82 11.33 28.15
C GLY A 231 12.32 11.29 28.43
N ILE A 232 11.50 11.64 27.44
CA ILE A 232 10.03 11.67 27.52
C ILE A 232 9.47 10.54 26.66
N ASP A 233 8.49 9.82 27.17
CA ASP A 233 7.77 8.79 26.39
C ASP A 233 6.79 9.46 25.42
N THR A 234 6.93 9.14 24.12
CA THR A 234 6.11 9.71 23.06
C THR A 234 4.63 9.38 23.23
N SER A 235 4.30 8.16 23.68
CA SER A 235 2.91 7.74 23.90
C SER A 235 2.21 8.56 24.97
N ASP A 236 2.92 8.92 26.05
CA ASP A 236 2.36 9.77 27.12
C ASP A 236 2.04 11.18 26.58
N VAL A 237 2.92 11.74 25.74
CA VAL A 237 2.68 13.05 25.12
C VAL A 237 1.50 13.00 24.17
N LEU A 238 1.44 11.96 23.32
CA LEU A 238 0.34 11.80 22.36
C LEU A 238 -0.99 11.53 23.05
N ALA A 239 -1.00 10.80 24.17
CA ALA A 239 -2.20 10.61 24.98
C ALA A 239 -2.70 11.94 25.55
N ALA A 240 -1.81 12.76 26.09
CA ALA A 240 -2.14 14.08 26.61
C ALA A 240 -2.62 15.04 25.51
N ALA A 241 -1.88 15.14 24.40
CA ALA A 241 -2.24 15.99 23.26
C ALA A 241 -3.56 15.57 22.61
N GLY A 242 -3.81 14.26 22.54
CA GLY A 242 -5.03 13.66 21.99
C GLY A 242 -6.32 13.94 22.77
N THR A 243 -6.23 14.55 23.95
CA THR A 243 -7.39 15.04 24.69
C THR A 243 -8.00 16.31 24.07
N LYS A 244 -7.21 17.01 23.24
CA LYS A 244 -7.70 18.20 22.54
C LYS A 244 -8.57 17.78 21.35
N TRP A 245 -9.77 18.32 21.25
CA TRP A 245 -10.80 17.92 20.28
C TRP A 245 -10.38 17.99 18.80
N ASN A 246 -9.45 18.85 18.42
CA ASN A 246 -8.97 19.02 17.05
C ASN A 246 -7.55 18.46 16.81
N PHE A 247 -7.01 17.67 17.74
CA PHE A 247 -5.74 17.01 17.54
C PHE A 247 -5.91 15.76 16.65
N LEU A 248 -5.18 15.72 15.55
CA LEU A 248 -5.20 14.57 14.64
C LEU A 248 -4.32 13.45 15.22
N ARG A 249 -4.95 12.31 15.48
CA ARG A 249 -4.30 11.16 16.11
C ARG A 249 -3.51 10.36 15.08
N PHE A 250 -2.22 10.62 14.99
CA PHE A 250 -1.23 9.79 14.33
C PHE A 250 -0.24 9.28 15.36
N THR A 251 0.44 8.18 15.05
CA THR A 251 1.47 7.57 15.90
C THR A 251 2.75 7.41 15.09
N PRO A 252 3.93 7.42 15.74
CA PRO A 252 5.18 7.10 15.07
C PRO A 252 5.19 5.63 14.62
N GLY A 253 6.07 5.33 13.66
CA GLY A 253 6.25 3.98 13.15
C GLY A 253 6.93 3.94 11.79
N LEU A 254 7.13 2.73 11.30
CA LEU A 254 7.67 2.48 9.97
C LEU A 254 6.60 2.73 8.92
N VAL A 255 6.97 3.39 7.82
CA VAL A 255 6.05 3.69 6.70
C VAL A 255 6.48 2.89 5.49
N GLY A 256 5.81 1.77 5.28
CA GLY A 256 5.98 0.87 4.14
C GLY A 256 4.74 0.77 3.27
N GLY A 257 4.68 -0.31 2.48
CA GLY A 257 3.56 -0.60 1.58
C GLY A 257 3.65 0.15 0.25
N HIS A 258 2.68 -0.15 -0.61
CA HIS A 258 2.66 0.33 -2.00
C HIS A 258 1.88 1.64 -2.21
N CYS A 259 1.36 2.25 -1.14
CA CYS A 259 0.60 3.51 -1.23
C CYS A 259 1.30 4.66 -0.48
N ILE A 260 1.34 4.60 0.87
CA ILE A 260 1.81 5.74 1.68
C ILE A 260 3.28 6.05 1.41
N GLY A 261 4.11 5.01 1.23
CA GLY A 261 5.54 5.16 0.93
C GLY A 261 5.85 5.49 -0.53
N VAL A 262 4.87 5.42 -1.44
CA VAL A 262 5.04 5.55 -2.90
C VAL A 262 4.39 6.80 -3.46
N ASP A 263 3.12 7.05 -3.13
CA ASP A 263 2.34 8.16 -3.72
C ASP A 263 2.98 9.55 -3.55
N PRO A 264 3.65 9.87 -2.43
CA PRO A 264 4.35 11.16 -2.32
C PRO A 264 5.40 11.39 -3.41
N TYR A 265 6.08 10.34 -3.87
CA TYR A 265 7.07 10.45 -4.94
C TYR A 265 6.47 10.79 -6.29
N TYR A 266 5.22 10.38 -6.56
CA TYR A 266 4.48 10.82 -7.73
C TYR A 266 4.27 12.33 -7.75
N LEU A 267 3.93 12.91 -6.59
CA LEU A 267 3.72 14.34 -6.47
C LEU A 267 5.03 15.14 -6.51
N THR A 268 6.11 14.61 -5.87
CA THR A 268 7.43 15.27 -5.92
C THR A 268 8.01 15.28 -7.33
N HIS A 269 7.90 14.16 -8.06
CA HIS A 269 8.30 14.07 -9.46
C HIS A 269 7.59 15.14 -10.31
N LYS A 270 6.27 15.25 -10.19
CA LYS A 270 5.51 16.25 -10.94
C LYS A 270 5.87 17.69 -10.54
N ALA A 271 6.11 17.93 -9.27
CA ALA A 271 6.54 19.24 -8.78
C ALA A 271 7.88 19.66 -9.40
N GLU A 272 8.84 18.76 -9.45
CA GLU A 272 10.16 19.00 -10.05
C GLU A 272 10.07 19.24 -11.57
N GLU A 273 9.22 18.47 -12.29
CA GLU A 273 8.94 18.75 -13.71
C GLU A 273 8.38 20.16 -13.94
N LEU A 274 7.59 20.67 -12.99
CA LEU A 274 7.04 22.02 -13.01
C LEU A 274 8.03 23.10 -12.49
N GLY A 275 9.25 22.72 -12.14
CA GLY A 275 10.28 23.62 -11.61
C GLY A 275 10.09 24.00 -10.14
N TYR A 276 9.28 23.26 -9.38
CA TYR A 276 9.07 23.50 -7.95
C TYR A 276 9.72 22.41 -7.10
N TYR A 277 10.62 22.78 -6.19
CA TYR A 277 11.25 21.85 -5.26
C TYR A 277 10.35 21.62 -4.02
N PRO A 278 9.79 20.40 -3.80
CA PRO A 278 8.79 20.15 -2.78
C PRO A 278 9.42 19.88 -1.40
N GLN A 279 9.86 20.92 -0.72
CA GLN A 279 10.65 20.86 0.53
C GLN A 279 9.98 20.05 1.63
N VAL A 280 8.70 20.30 1.91
CA VAL A 280 7.97 19.66 3.02
C VAL A 280 7.80 18.16 2.78
N ILE A 281 7.40 17.78 1.55
CA ILE A 281 7.17 16.38 1.20
C ILE A 281 8.46 15.59 1.25
N LEU A 282 9.54 16.12 0.66
CA LEU A 282 10.85 15.47 0.67
C LEU A 282 11.45 15.38 2.08
N ALA A 283 11.24 16.39 2.94
CA ALA A 283 11.66 16.32 4.34
C ALA A 283 10.92 15.20 5.09
N GLY A 284 9.60 15.09 4.91
CA GLY A 284 8.81 14.02 5.51
C GLY A 284 9.25 12.63 5.05
N ARG A 285 9.45 12.46 3.74
CA ARG A 285 9.96 11.19 3.19
C ARG A 285 11.32 10.81 3.78
N ARG A 286 12.25 11.73 3.86
CA ARG A 286 13.59 11.49 4.46
C ARG A 286 13.50 11.05 5.91
N ILE A 287 12.57 11.61 6.70
CA ILE A 287 12.34 11.20 8.08
C ILE A 287 11.81 9.76 8.11
N ASN A 288 10.73 9.48 7.37
CA ASN A 288 10.10 8.17 7.36
C ASN A 288 11.01 7.08 6.83
N ASP A 289 11.75 7.34 5.76
CA ASP A 289 12.72 6.40 5.17
C ASP A 289 13.88 6.09 6.13
N GLY A 290 14.28 7.05 6.98
CA GLY A 290 15.36 6.86 7.94
C GLY A 290 14.98 6.12 9.22
N MET A 291 13.69 5.81 9.45
CA MET A 291 13.26 5.24 10.73
C MET A 291 13.77 3.82 10.98
N GLY A 292 13.93 3.00 9.94
CA GLY A 292 14.53 1.66 10.08
C GLY A 292 15.95 1.73 10.66
N THR A 293 16.79 2.59 10.10
CA THR A 293 18.15 2.85 10.59
C THR A 293 18.16 3.39 12.03
N VAL A 294 17.19 4.24 12.39
CA VAL A 294 17.06 4.74 13.79
C VAL A 294 16.80 3.59 14.76
N VAL A 295 15.86 2.71 14.45
CA VAL A 295 15.54 1.54 15.29
C VAL A 295 16.76 0.63 15.44
N ALA A 296 17.40 0.25 14.32
CA ALA A 296 18.59 -0.59 14.33
C ALA A 296 19.72 0.01 15.18
N ASN A 297 20.00 1.31 15.02
CA ASN A 297 21.01 2.01 15.81
C ASN A 297 20.70 2.03 17.32
N LYS A 298 19.43 2.04 17.71
CA LYS A 298 19.04 1.93 19.13
C LYS A 298 19.40 0.56 19.67
N VAL A 299 19.09 -0.50 18.94
CA VAL A 299 19.42 -1.90 19.31
C VAL A 299 20.93 -2.08 19.39
N ILE A 300 21.69 -1.69 18.37
CA ILE A 300 23.14 -1.78 18.31
C ILE A 300 23.77 -1.09 19.54
N ARG A 301 23.35 0.14 19.84
CA ARG A 301 23.88 0.88 21.00
C ARG A 301 23.52 0.23 22.33
N ALA A 302 22.34 -0.39 22.46
CA ALA A 302 21.96 -1.11 23.67
C ALA A 302 22.85 -2.34 23.89
N ILE A 303 23.10 -3.14 22.85
CA ILE A 303 23.99 -4.29 22.88
C ILE A 303 25.43 -3.86 23.26
N LEU A 304 25.95 -2.81 22.61
CA LEU A 304 27.29 -2.29 22.90
C LEU A 304 27.44 -1.78 24.34
N ARG A 305 26.40 -1.15 24.90
CA ARG A 305 26.42 -0.68 26.30
C ARG A 305 26.45 -1.81 27.32
N LYS A 306 25.80 -2.95 27.02
CA LYS A 306 25.82 -4.14 27.86
C LYS A 306 27.25 -4.70 28.00
N GLY A 307 28.07 -4.55 26.96
CA GLY A 307 29.45 -5.04 26.89
C GLY A 307 29.58 -6.56 27.00
N GLY A 308 30.70 -7.10 26.51
CA GLY A 308 31.01 -8.52 26.68
C GLY A 308 30.18 -9.51 25.83
N VAL A 309 29.27 -9.03 25.02
CA VAL A 309 28.47 -9.88 24.12
C VAL A 309 29.35 -10.26 22.92
N VAL A 310 29.58 -11.54 22.72
CA VAL A 310 30.30 -12.08 21.56
C VAL A 310 29.28 -12.71 20.62
N ASN A 311 29.28 -12.32 19.34
CA ASN A 311 28.30 -12.75 18.34
C ASN A 311 26.85 -12.50 18.78
N PRO A 312 26.47 -11.22 18.94
CA PRO A 312 25.12 -10.87 19.40
C PRO A 312 24.04 -11.40 18.46
N THR A 313 22.92 -11.80 19.05
CA THR A 313 21.74 -12.26 18.32
C THR A 313 20.56 -11.33 18.59
N VAL A 314 19.84 -10.94 17.54
CA VAL A 314 18.62 -10.13 17.62
C VAL A 314 17.45 -10.86 16.97
N THR A 315 16.34 -10.93 17.67
CA THR A 315 15.07 -11.43 17.10
C THR A 315 14.24 -10.25 16.60
N VAL A 316 13.83 -10.28 15.32
CA VAL A 316 12.90 -9.32 14.72
C VAL A 316 11.56 -10.00 14.53
N LEU A 317 10.52 -9.46 15.17
CA LEU A 317 9.13 -9.93 15.09
C LEU A 317 8.29 -9.02 14.20
N GLY A 318 7.84 -9.59 13.09
CA GLY A 318 7.12 -8.89 12.04
C GLY A 318 8.03 -8.40 10.91
N LEU A 319 7.65 -8.74 9.68
CA LEU A 319 8.30 -8.31 8.45
C LEU A 319 7.33 -7.63 7.49
N THR A 320 6.03 -7.97 7.56
CA THR A 320 5.01 -7.34 6.73
C THR A 320 4.96 -5.82 6.95
N PHE A 321 4.52 -5.06 5.96
CA PHE A 321 4.47 -3.60 6.10
C PHE A 321 3.37 -3.11 7.05
N LYS A 322 2.39 -3.97 7.35
CA LYS A 322 1.22 -3.66 8.19
C LYS A 322 0.79 -4.88 8.99
N GLU A 323 0.22 -4.64 10.15
CA GLU A 323 -0.32 -5.67 11.03
C GLU A 323 -1.45 -6.47 10.38
N ASN A 324 -1.41 -7.80 10.57
CA ASN A 324 -2.43 -8.77 10.18
C ASN A 324 -2.75 -8.80 8.67
N VAL A 325 -1.79 -8.42 7.84
CA VAL A 325 -1.87 -8.48 6.37
C VAL A 325 -0.64 -9.21 5.84
N PRO A 326 -0.78 -10.22 4.97
CA PRO A 326 0.35 -10.98 4.43
C PRO A 326 1.01 -10.26 3.24
N ASP A 327 1.45 -9.02 3.43
CA ASP A 327 2.05 -8.20 2.38
C ASP A 327 3.38 -7.61 2.84
N ILE A 328 4.46 -7.99 2.17
CA ILE A 328 5.84 -7.62 2.49
C ILE A 328 6.38 -6.47 1.62
N ARG A 329 5.59 -5.98 0.66
CA ARG A 329 6.06 -4.98 -0.32
C ARG A 329 6.47 -3.69 0.34
N ASN A 330 7.66 -3.19 -0.03
CA ASN A 330 8.24 -1.95 0.50
C ASN A 330 8.26 -1.88 2.03
N THR A 331 8.37 -3.02 2.73
CA THR A 331 8.50 -3.00 4.19
C THR A 331 9.79 -2.31 4.61
N ARG A 332 9.71 -1.45 5.61
CA ARG A 332 10.88 -0.78 6.19
C ARG A 332 11.54 -1.61 7.31
N VAL A 333 10.98 -2.75 7.62
CA VAL A 333 11.63 -3.70 8.55
C VAL A 333 12.90 -4.27 7.95
N ILE A 334 12.96 -4.41 6.61
CA ILE A 334 14.18 -4.85 5.92
C ILE A 334 15.37 -3.93 6.20
N ASP A 335 15.13 -2.62 6.36
CA ASP A 335 16.19 -1.65 6.67
C ASP A 335 16.75 -1.91 8.08
N ILE A 336 15.91 -2.30 9.05
CA ILE A 336 16.35 -2.69 10.39
C ILE A 336 17.24 -3.93 10.31
N ILE A 337 16.80 -4.95 9.57
CA ILE A 337 17.50 -6.24 9.44
C ILE A 337 18.88 -6.01 8.83
N ARG A 338 18.95 -5.31 7.71
CA ARG A 338 20.22 -5.05 7.00
C ARG A 338 21.21 -4.25 7.85
N GLU A 339 20.77 -3.20 8.50
CA GLU A 339 21.62 -2.39 9.39
C GLU A 339 22.17 -3.21 10.58
N LEU A 340 21.39 -4.15 11.13
CA LEU A 340 21.84 -5.04 12.17
C LEU A 340 22.87 -6.05 11.63
N GLU A 341 22.62 -6.64 10.47
CA GLU A 341 23.55 -7.58 9.81
C GLU A 341 24.86 -6.89 9.41
N ASP A 342 24.80 -5.66 8.87
CA ASP A 342 25.97 -4.86 8.52
C ASP A 342 26.81 -4.51 9.75
N ALA A 343 26.20 -4.41 10.93
CA ALA A 343 26.90 -4.26 12.21
C ALA A 343 27.49 -5.59 12.76
N GLY A 344 27.37 -6.70 12.02
CA GLY A 344 27.89 -8.00 12.43
C GLY A 344 27.01 -8.73 13.46
N ILE A 345 25.74 -8.39 13.55
CA ILE A 345 24.76 -9.00 14.45
C ILE A 345 24.05 -10.15 13.73
N THR A 346 23.89 -11.27 14.37
CA THR A 346 23.06 -12.37 13.87
C THR A 346 21.59 -12.01 14.02
N VAL A 347 20.85 -11.93 12.91
CA VAL A 347 19.42 -11.60 12.92
C VAL A 347 18.60 -12.85 12.64
N GLN A 348 17.60 -13.12 13.48
CA GLN A 348 16.57 -14.11 13.22
C GLN A 348 15.22 -13.40 13.08
N VAL A 349 14.52 -13.67 11.98
CA VAL A 349 13.30 -12.98 11.61
C VAL A 349 12.12 -13.95 11.64
N HIS A 350 11.07 -13.57 12.33
CA HIS A 350 9.79 -14.30 12.29
C HIS A 350 8.67 -13.34 11.92
N ASP A 351 7.78 -13.79 11.07
CA ASP A 351 6.52 -13.11 10.78
C ASP A 351 5.36 -14.11 10.82
N ALA A 352 4.26 -13.72 11.47
CA ALA A 352 3.09 -14.57 11.65
C ALA A 352 2.21 -14.68 10.39
N MET A 353 2.41 -13.79 9.41
CA MET A 353 1.55 -13.64 8.24
C MET A 353 2.28 -13.78 6.90
N ALA A 354 3.57 -13.45 6.86
CA ALA A 354 4.34 -13.44 5.63
C ALA A 354 4.57 -14.86 5.07
N ASP A 355 4.46 -15.00 3.76
CA ASP A 355 4.79 -16.22 3.05
C ASP A 355 6.32 -16.35 2.91
N ALA A 356 6.88 -17.50 3.30
CA ALA A 356 8.32 -17.70 3.33
C ALA A 356 8.94 -17.76 1.92
N ASP A 357 8.20 -18.28 0.94
CA ASP A 357 8.69 -18.37 -0.46
C ASP A 357 8.67 -16.98 -1.10
N GLU A 358 7.66 -16.15 -0.80
CA GLU A 358 7.60 -14.76 -1.24
C GLU A 358 8.74 -13.94 -0.64
N VAL A 359 9.01 -14.10 0.67
CA VAL A 359 10.13 -13.43 1.36
C VAL A 359 11.47 -13.80 0.74
N ALA A 360 11.70 -15.10 0.48
CA ALA A 360 12.95 -15.57 -0.12
C ALA A 360 13.13 -15.07 -1.57
N HIS A 361 12.03 -14.82 -2.28
CA HIS A 361 12.05 -14.26 -3.64
C HIS A 361 12.31 -12.76 -3.65
N GLU A 362 11.66 -12.02 -2.74
CA GLU A 362 11.71 -10.55 -2.70
C GLU A 362 13.00 -10.04 -2.06
N PHE A 363 13.48 -10.72 -1.02
CA PHE A 363 14.65 -10.30 -0.24
C PHE A 363 15.76 -11.37 -0.32
N ASP A 364 16.72 -11.14 -1.22
CA ASP A 364 17.84 -12.07 -1.43
C ASP A 364 18.57 -12.41 -0.11
N GLY A 365 18.68 -13.69 0.18
CA GLY A 365 19.34 -14.23 1.37
C GLY A 365 18.50 -14.22 2.66
N LEU A 366 17.35 -13.56 2.71
CA LEU A 366 16.51 -13.52 3.91
C LEU A 366 15.66 -14.80 4.04
N LYS A 367 15.72 -15.41 5.23
CA LYS A 367 14.90 -16.58 5.57
C LYS A 367 14.11 -16.32 6.84
N LEU A 368 12.80 -16.60 6.78
CA LEU A 368 11.98 -16.59 7.98
C LEU A 368 12.30 -17.82 8.85
N CYS A 369 12.44 -17.57 10.15
CA CYS A 369 12.53 -18.63 11.17
C CYS A 369 11.11 -19.03 11.59
N ALA A 370 10.87 -20.34 11.78
CA ALA A 370 9.65 -20.76 12.46
C ALA A 370 9.70 -20.28 13.94
N PHE A 371 8.57 -19.94 14.51
CA PHE A 371 8.51 -19.41 15.88
C PHE A 371 9.16 -20.35 16.91
N ALA A 372 8.96 -21.67 16.74
CA ALA A 372 9.53 -22.68 17.62
C ALA A 372 11.05 -22.87 17.49
N ASP A 373 11.65 -22.38 16.40
CA ASP A 373 13.07 -22.50 16.10
C ASP A 373 13.87 -21.25 16.51
N LEU A 374 13.20 -20.21 17.01
CA LEU A 374 13.84 -19.01 17.51
C LEU A 374 14.72 -19.33 18.72
N LYS A 375 15.97 -18.88 18.67
CA LYS A 375 16.95 -19.06 19.75
C LYS A 375 16.92 -17.89 20.70
N PRO A 376 17.36 -18.06 21.96
CA PRO A 376 17.54 -16.92 22.87
C PRO A 376 18.37 -15.80 22.23
N ALA A 377 17.96 -14.57 22.44
CA ALA A 377 18.53 -13.38 21.82
C ALA A 377 18.94 -12.33 22.85
N ASP A 378 19.92 -11.48 22.51
CA ASP A 378 20.35 -10.36 23.33
C ASP A 378 19.36 -9.18 23.27
N ALA A 379 18.60 -9.10 22.17
CA ALA A 379 17.55 -8.11 21.99
C ALA A 379 16.41 -8.63 21.14
N VAL A 380 15.21 -8.06 21.35
CA VAL A 380 14.01 -8.31 20.55
C VAL A 380 13.51 -6.99 19.94
N VAL A 381 13.23 -6.98 18.65
CA VAL A 381 12.57 -5.88 17.94
C VAL A 381 11.13 -6.28 17.64
N MET A 382 10.19 -5.60 18.26
CA MET A 382 8.76 -5.72 17.98
C MET A 382 8.42 -4.76 16.84
N ALA A 383 8.62 -5.18 15.59
CA ALA A 383 8.55 -4.29 14.42
C ALA A 383 7.13 -4.09 13.92
N VAL A 384 6.30 -5.15 13.92
CA VAL A 384 4.90 -5.12 13.44
C VAL A 384 3.96 -5.70 14.49
N SER A 385 2.84 -5.01 14.74
CA SER A 385 1.88 -5.37 15.80
C SER A 385 0.86 -6.42 15.37
N HIS A 386 1.32 -7.60 14.93
CA HIS A 386 0.42 -8.73 14.68
C HIS A 386 -0.30 -9.15 15.97
N ARG A 387 -1.55 -9.61 15.83
CA ARG A 387 -2.37 -10.06 16.97
C ARG A 387 -1.68 -11.10 17.83
N ASP A 388 -0.93 -12.00 17.22
CA ASP A 388 -0.21 -13.07 17.91
C ASP A 388 0.87 -12.51 18.85
N TYR A 389 1.59 -11.49 18.40
CA TYR A 389 2.63 -10.84 19.23
C TYR A 389 2.03 -9.97 20.32
N VAL A 390 0.97 -9.22 20.00
CA VAL A 390 0.24 -8.42 21.00
C VAL A 390 -0.35 -9.32 22.09
N SER A 391 -0.95 -10.46 21.70
CA SER A 391 -1.51 -11.44 22.63
C SER A 391 -0.45 -12.16 23.47
N GLY A 392 0.73 -12.41 22.87
CA GLY A 392 1.86 -13.02 23.57
C GLY A 392 2.49 -12.15 24.65
N GLY A 393 2.48 -10.83 24.41
CA GLY A 393 2.92 -9.82 25.38
C GLY A 393 4.29 -10.05 26.00
N TRP A 394 4.48 -9.58 27.22
CA TRP A 394 5.74 -9.72 27.95
C TRP A 394 6.20 -11.18 28.17
N PRO A 395 5.32 -12.16 28.50
CA PRO A 395 5.76 -13.55 28.67
C PRO A 395 6.43 -14.14 27.42
N MET A 396 5.89 -13.83 26.24
CA MET A 396 6.46 -14.26 24.96
C MET A 396 7.83 -13.62 24.74
N VAL A 397 7.95 -12.31 24.90
CA VAL A 397 9.19 -11.56 24.67
C VAL A 397 10.27 -11.98 25.67
N GLN A 398 9.93 -12.17 26.93
CA GLN A 398 10.88 -12.61 27.96
C GLN A 398 11.45 -14.01 27.66
N ASN A 399 10.63 -14.92 27.14
CA ASN A 399 11.10 -16.27 26.75
C ASN A 399 12.04 -16.26 25.54
N MET A 400 12.05 -15.20 24.73
CA MET A 400 12.95 -15.04 23.59
C MET A 400 14.30 -14.41 23.98
N LEU A 401 14.39 -13.80 25.14
CA LEU A 401 15.61 -13.17 25.61
C LEU A 401 16.50 -14.16 26.34
N ASP A 402 17.80 -14.00 26.20
CA ASP A 402 18.79 -14.81 26.92
C ASP A 402 18.65 -14.59 28.43
N ASP A 403 18.46 -15.68 29.18
CA ASP A 403 18.13 -15.67 30.62
C ASP A 403 16.93 -14.75 30.98
N GLY A 404 16.04 -14.49 30.04
CA GLY A 404 14.87 -13.61 30.21
C GLY A 404 15.23 -12.15 30.39
N LYS A 405 16.42 -11.70 29.99
CA LYS A 405 16.96 -10.36 30.18
C LYS A 405 17.57 -9.82 28.89
N GLY A 406 17.40 -8.54 28.64
CA GLY A 406 17.97 -7.93 27.45
C GLY A 406 17.33 -6.61 27.07
N PHE A 407 17.45 -6.26 25.80
CA PHE A 407 16.89 -5.04 25.25
C PHE A 407 15.67 -5.32 24.38
N VAL A 408 14.62 -4.53 24.51
CA VAL A 408 13.42 -4.63 23.67
C VAL A 408 13.18 -3.27 23.00
N ALA A 409 13.15 -3.30 21.66
CA ALA A 409 12.72 -2.18 20.84
C ALA A 409 11.27 -2.40 20.40
N ASP A 410 10.33 -1.71 21.03
CA ASP A 410 8.91 -1.78 20.71
C ASP A 410 8.52 -0.64 19.77
N VAL A 411 8.56 -0.89 18.47
CA VAL A 411 8.34 0.13 17.43
C VAL A 411 6.91 0.68 17.44
N ARG A 412 5.95 -0.09 17.93
CA ARG A 412 4.53 0.28 17.90
C ARG A 412 3.94 0.53 19.29
N ALA A 413 4.78 0.56 20.33
CA ALA A 413 4.37 0.70 21.72
C ALA A 413 3.24 -0.30 22.12
N MET A 414 3.38 -1.56 21.68
CA MET A 414 2.37 -2.59 21.90
C MET A 414 2.48 -3.29 23.26
N LEU A 415 3.64 -3.16 23.93
CA LEU A 415 3.88 -3.75 25.25
C LEU A 415 3.55 -2.76 26.36
N PRO A 416 2.71 -3.12 27.37
CA PRO A 416 2.45 -2.28 28.53
C PRO A 416 3.74 -1.99 29.31
N ARG A 417 4.09 -0.72 29.47
CA ARG A 417 5.34 -0.31 30.13
C ARG A 417 5.37 -0.65 31.60
N GLU A 418 4.23 -0.56 32.24
CA GLU A 418 4.01 -0.82 33.67
C GLU A 418 4.22 -2.29 34.05
N ASP A 419 4.00 -3.21 33.10
CA ASP A 419 4.14 -4.66 33.31
C ASP A 419 5.52 -5.18 32.88
N ARG A 420 6.46 -4.29 32.59
CA ARG A 420 7.80 -4.66 32.12
C ARG A 420 8.53 -5.52 33.15
N PRO A 421 8.99 -6.73 32.78
CA PRO A 421 9.78 -7.59 33.68
C PRO A 421 11.11 -6.97 34.06
N ASP A 422 11.59 -7.32 35.26
CA ASP A 422 12.92 -6.93 35.73
C ASP A 422 14.03 -7.46 34.81
N GLY A 423 15.06 -6.64 34.58
CA GLY A 423 16.21 -7.00 33.75
C GLY A 423 15.98 -6.80 32.24
N ILE A 424 14.85 -6.28 31.84
CA ILE A 424 14.58 -5.88 30.43
C ILE A 424 14.66 -4.38 30.33
N ASP A 425 15.51 -3.88 29.42
CA ASP A 425 15.51 -2.48 28.99
C ASP A 425 14.54 -2.31 27.84
N LEU A 426 13.52 -1.46 28.02
CA LEU A 426 12.51 -1.15 27.02
C LEU A 426 12.77 0.22 26.39
N TRP A 427 12.82 0.25 25.07
CA TRP A 427 12.71 1.48 24.30
C TRP A 427 11.47 1.40 23.40
N ARG A 428 10.71 2.51 23.29
CA ARG A 428 9.55 2.67 22.42
C ARG A 428 9.77 3.84 21.47
N LEU A 429 9.24 3.71 20.24
CA LEU A 429 9.32 4.77 19.24
C LEU A 429 8.30 5.87 19.52
#